data_3ff8b4e7a68b3f008b547c3ab684377a
#
_entry.id   3ff8b4e7a68b3f008b547c3ab684377a
#
_cell.length_a   1.000
_cell.length_b   1.000
_cell.length_c   1.000
_cell.angle_alpha   90.00
_cell.angle_beta   90.00
_cell.angle_gamma   90.00
#
_symmetry.space_group_name_H-M   'P 1'
#
loop_
_entity.id
_entity.type
_entity.pdbx_description
1 polymer ?
#
loop_
_entity_poly.entity_id
_entity_poly.type
_entity_poly.pdbx_seq_one_letter_code
_entity_poly.pdbx_strand_id
1 'polypeptide(L)'
;MAQPYLSIEHIDKSFTRNGLTSTVLRDVNLKIEHGEYISIIGHSGCGKSTVLNIVAGLLDPSLGGVILDGKEVRGPGPDRSMVFQNHSLLPWLTVYENVEVAVNKLFKRSMGKRERRDWIEHNLALVNMGHALNKYPQEISGGMKQRVGIARALAMKPKVLLLDEPFGALDALTRAHLQDEVMKIQKDLGNTMMMITHDVDEAVLLSDRIVMMTNGPSATIGEILDVKLPRPRDRIALADDPEYNHYRRAVLSFLHERHRLH
;
A
#
# COMPACT_ATOMS: atom_id res chain seq x y z
N MET A 1 0.83 -3.34 -27.61
CA MET A 1 0.34 -2.95 -26.28
C MET A 1 1.55 -2.58 -25.42
N ALA A 2 1.50 -1.51 -24.66
CA ALA A 2 2.59 -1.17 -23.74
C ALA A 2 2.73 -2.30 -22.70
N GLN A 3 3.95 -2.57 -22.29
CA GLN A 3 4.22 -3.59 -21.27
C GLN A 3 3.79 -3.02 -19.91
N PRO A 4 3.01 -3.73 -19.08
CA PRO A 4 2.59 -3.25 -17.77
C PRO A 4 3.80 -2.99 -16.87
N TYR A 5 3.70 -1.99 -16.00
CA TYR A 5 4.80 -1.62 -15.10
C TYR A 5 4.99 -2.64 -13.98
N LEU A 6 3.89 -3.11 -13.40
CA LEU A 6 3.86 -4.22 -12.45
C LEU A 6 2.86 -5.27 -12.95
N SER A 7 3.29 -6.51 -13.06
CA SER A 7 2.44 -7.65 -13.47
C SER A 7 2.46 -8.73 -12.40
N ILE A 8 1.29 -9.17 -11.99
CA ILE A 8 1.06 -10.33 -11.13
C ILE A 8 0.48 -11.40 -12.06
N GLU A 9 1.18 -12.52 -12.23
CA GLU A 9 0.86 -13.52 -13.25
C GLU A 9 0.63 -14.90 -12.64
N HIS A 10 -0.59 -15.40 -12.74
CA HIS A 10 -1.01 -16.75 -12.36
C HIS A 10 -0.58 -17.13 -10.92
N ILE A 11 -0.74 -16.20 -9.97
CA ILE A 11 -0.33 -16.44 -8.59
C ILE A 11 -1.27 -17.42 -7.89
N ASP A 12 -0.71 -18.57 -7.52
CA ASP A 12 -1.26 -19.49 -6.52
C ASP A 12 -0.46 -19.37 -5.24
N LYS A 13 -1.14 -19.46 -4.10
CA LYS A 13 -0.48 -19.60 -2.80
C LYS A 13 -1.19 -20.58 -1.91
N SER A 14 -0.45 -21.62 -1.51
CA SER A 14 -0.89 -22.61 -0.52
C SER A 14 0.06 -22.65 0.67
N PHE A 15 -0.47 -22.93 1.84
CA PHE A 15 0.30 -23.15 3.06
C PHE A 15 0.06 -24.57 3.57
N THR A 16 1.11 -25.26 3.94
CA THR A 16 1.04 -26.59 4.56
C THR A 16 1.36 -26.47 6.04
N ARG A 17 0.43 -26.90 6.89
CA ARG A 17 0.60 -26.95 8.34
C ARG A 17 0.12 -28.30 8.86
N ASN A 18 0.96 -29.01 9.61
CA ASN A 18 0.65 -30.35 10.15
C ASN A 18 0.17 -31.35 9.10
N GLY A 19 0.75 -31.32 7.89
CA GLY A 19 0.37 -32.20 6.78
C GLY A 19 -0.91 -31.81 6.02
N LEU A 20 -1.63 -30.78 6.48
CA LEU A 20 -2.81 -30.24 5.79
C LEU A 20 -2.42 -29.05 4.94
N THR A 21 -2.75 -29.10 3.65
CA THR A 21 -2.51 -28.00 2.70
C THR A 21 -3.79 -27.19 2.52
N SER A 22 -3.68 -25.89 2.74
CA SER A 22 -4.78 -24.91 2.50
C SER A 22 -4.36 -23.94 1.43
N THR A 23 -5.14 -23.84 0.36
CA THR A 23 -4.93 -22.88 -0.72
C THR A 23 -5.60 -21.57 -0.35
N VAL A 24 -4.81 -20.50 -0.26
CA VAL A 24 -5.28 -19.14 0.07
C VAL A 24 -5.60 -18.36 -1.19
N LEU A 25 -4.71 -18.42 -2.19
CA LEU A 25 -4.86 -17.72 -3.47
C LEU A 25 -4.85 -18.71 -4.63
N ARG A 26 -5.67 -18.45 -5.64
CA ARG A 26 -5.72 -19.24 -6.87
C ARG A 26 -5.84 -18.33 -8.08
N ASP A 27 -4.92 -18.49 -9.04
CA ASP A 27 -4.87 -17.83 -10.34
C ASP A 27 -5.11 -16.30 -10.26
N VAL A 28 -4.39 -15.64 -9.35
CA VAL A 28 -4.47 -14.18 -9.23
C VAL A 28 -3.66 -13.54 -10.34
N ASN A 29 -4.34 -12.72 -11.16
CA ASN A 29 -3.77 -12.03 -12.30
C ASN A 29 -4.10 -10.53 -12.21
N LEU A 30 -3.09 -9.65 -12.25
CA LEU A 30 -3.27 -8.20 -12.20
C LEU A 30 -2.15 -7.49 -12.95
N LYS A 31 -2.51 -6.53 -13.78
CA LYS A 31 -1.57 -5.63 -14.47
C LYS A 31 -1.77 -4.22 -13.98
N ILE A 32 -0.68 -3.54 -13.65
CA ILE A 32 -0.67 -2.20 -13.06
C ILE A 32 0.23 -1.32 -13.91
N GLU A 33 -0.27 -0.14 -14.26
CA GLU A 33 0.46 0.85 -15.04
C GLU A 33 1.38 1.71 -14.13
N HIS A 34 2.35 2.38 -14.75
CA HIS A 34 3.23 3.30 -14.02
C HIS A 34 2.43 4.49 -13.45
N GLY A 35 2.66 4.81 -12.19
CA GLY A 35 2.00 5.93 -11.50
C GLY A 35 0.55 5.65 -11.08
N GLU A 36 0.04 4.46 -11.30
CA GLU A 36 -1.33 4.08 -10.94
C GLU A 36 -1.46 3.84 -9.42
N TYR A 37 -2.57 4.27 -8.85
CA TYR A 37 -2.95 3.98 -7.47
C TYR A 37 -4.04 2.92 -7.45
N ILE A 38 -3.75 1.73 -6.90
CA ILE A 38 -4.69 0.61 -6.82
C ILE A 38 -5.03 0.32 -5.36
N SER A 39 -6.32 0.13 -5.07
CA SER A 39 -6.77 -0.47 -3.81
C SER A 39 -7.24 -1.89 -4.00
N ILE A 40 -6.81 -2.78 -3.09
CA ILE A 40 -7.32 -4.15 -2.98
C ILE A 40 -8.29 -4.20 -1.81
N ILE A 41 -9.53 -4.62 -2.08
CA ILE A 41 -10.58 -4.73 -1.08
C ILE A 41 -11.18 -6.15 -1.09
N GLY A 42 -11.69 -6.59 0.03
CA GLY A 42 -12.31 -7.92 0.21
C GLY A 42 -12.43 -8.27 1.68
N HIS A 43 -13.14 -9.35 1.98
CA HIS A 43 -13.37 -9.79 3.36
C HIS A 43 -12.08 -10.13 4.11
N SER A 44 -12.14 -10.10 5.43
CA SER A 44 -11.00 -10.50 6.25
C SER A 44 -10.62 -11.97 5.96
N GLY A 45 -9.33 -12.23 5.87
CA GLY A 45 -8.82 -13.59 5.58
C GLY A 45 -8.85 -14.03 4.12
N CYS A 46 -9.35 -13.23 3.16
CA CYS A 46 -9.37 -13.61 1.74
C CYS A 46 -7.99 -13.55 1.04
N GLY A 47 -6.90 -13.23 1.74
CA GLY A 47 -5.56 -13.29 1.17
C GLY A 47 -4.99 -11.96 0.64
N LYS A 48 -5.60 -10.80 0.91
CA LYS A 48 -5.08 -9.47 0.48
C LYS A 48 -3.63 -9.23 0.89
N SER A 49 -3.33 -9.38 2.18
CA SER A 49 -1.95 -9.22 2.69
C SER A 49 -1.00 -10.29 2.13
N THR A 50 -1.52 -11.48 1.75
CA THR A 50 -0.73 -12.50 1.05
C THR A 50 -0.31 -12.02 -0.33
N VAL A 51 -1.23 -11.42 -1.12
CA VAL A 51 -0.91 -10.80 -2.41
C VAL A 51 0.14 -9.70 -2.23
N LEU A 52 -0.07 -8.78 -1.27
CA LEU A 52 0.84 -7.67 -1.02
C LEU A 52 2.25 -8.17 -0.62
N ASN A 53 2.34 -9.19 0.24
CA ASN A 53 3.61 -9.78 0.65
C ASN A 53 4.34 -10.48 -0.51
N ILE A 54 3.60 -11.11 -1.44
CA ILE A 54 4.18 -11.70 -2.65
C ILE A 54 4.74 -10.59 -3.55
N VAL A 55 4.00 -9.51 -3.77
CA VAL A 55 4.47 -8.35 -4.55
C VAL A 55 5.69 -7.70 -3.89
N ALA A 56 5.73 -7.61 -2.56
CA ALA A 56 6.89 -7.12 -1.81
C ALA A 56 8.13 -8.03 -1.93
N GLY A 57 7.96 -9.28 -2.37
CA GLY A 57 9.00 -10.31 -2.34
C GLY A 57 9.30 -10.85 -0.94
N LEU A 58 8.40 -10.63 0.02
CA LEU A 58 8.50 -11.15 1.39
C LEU A 58 7.96 -12.58 1.51
N LEU A 59 7.21 -13.01 0.53
CA LEU A 59 6.59 -14.33 0.46
C LEU A 59 6.65 -14.84 -0.97
N ASP A 60 7.19 -16.05 -1.16
CA ASP A 60 7.20 -16.69 -2.46
C ASP A 60 5.83 -17.25 -2.82
N PRO A 61 5.35 -17.09 -4.07
CA PRO A 61 4.15 -17.79 -4.53
C PRO A 61 4.40 -19.30 -4.61
N SER A 62 3.34 -20.10 -4.62
CA SER A 62 3.43 -21.54 -4.88
C SER A 62 3.49 -21.83 -6.39
N LEU A 63 2.87 -20.97 -7.21
CA LEU A 63 2.91 -20.98 -8.66
C LEU A 63 2.79 -19.53 -9.16
N GLY A 64 3.25 -19.27 -10.38
CA GLY A 64 3.23 -17.96 -10.98
C GLY A 64 4.36 -17.06 -10.54
N GLY A 65 4.27 -15.75 -10.83
CA GLY A 65 5.33 -14.79 -10.53
C GLY A 65 4.87 -13.34 -10.55
N VAL A 66 5.74 -12.47 -10.10
CA VAL A 66 5.56 -11.02 -10.16
C VAL A 66 6.68 -10.42 -11.01
N ILE A 67 6.34 -9.54 -11.93
CA ILE A 67 7.26 -8.83 -12.80
C ILE A 67 7.12 -7.33 -12.52
N LEU A 68 8.21 -6.65 -12.18
CA LEU A 68 8.26 -5.20 -12.01
C LEU A 68 9.26 -4.61 -12.98
N ASP A 69 8.79 -3.69 -13.82
CA ASP A 69 9.62 -2.97 -14.82
C ASP A 69 10.46 -3.96 -15.64
N GLY A 70 9.81 -5.02 -16.15
CA GLY A 70 10.41 -6.07 -16.97
C GLY A 70 11.32 -7.05 -16.21
N LYS A 71 11.40 -6.98 -14.88
CA LYS A 71 12.24 -7.86 -14.05
C LYS A 71 11.40 -8.69 -13.09
N GLU A 72 11.70 -9.98 -13.04
CA GLU A 72 11.06 -10.89 -12.08
C GLU A 72 11.44 -10.53 -10.63
N VAL A 73 10.45 -10.50 -9.76
CA VAL A 73 10.61 -10.29 -8.31
C VAL A 73 10.98 -11.62 -7.67
N ARG A 74 12.23 -11.74 -7.21
CA ARG A 74 12.75 -12.97 -6.57
C ARG A 74 13.02 -12.84 -5.08
N GLY A 75 12.62 -11.73 -4.47
CA GLY A 75 12.82 -11.46 -3.04
C GLY A 75 12.64 -9.98 -2.71
N PRO A 76 12.84 -9.57 -1.45
CA PRO A 76 12.75 -8.19 -1.04
C PRO A 76 13.77 -7.31 -1.78
N GLY A 77 13.33 -6.14 -2.21
CA GLY A 77 14.19 -5.18 -2.93
C GLY A 77 13.85 -3.73 -2.60
N PRO A 78 14.79 -2.79 -2.80
CA PRO A 78 14.58 -1.38 -2.51
C PRO A 78 13.62 -0.69 -3.47
N ASP A 79 13.34 -1.31 -4.59
CA ASP A 79 12.37 -0.87 -5.60
C ASP A 79 10.90 -1.04 -5.17
N ARG A 80 10.67 -1.78 -4.07
CA ARG A 80 9.36 -1.98 -3.46
C ARG A 80 9.47 -1.72 -1.96
N SER A 81 8.84 -0.64 -1.50
CA SER A 81 8.77 -0.33 -0.07
C SER A 81 7.41 -0.65 0.48
N MET A 82 7.36 -1.16 1.71
CA MET A 82 6.13 -1.55 2.38
C MET A 82 5.91 -0.74 3.65
N VAL A 83 4.69 -0.22 3.82
CA VAL A 83 4.18 0.37 5.04
C VAL A 83 3.22 -0.63 5.67
N PHE A 84 3.58 -1.12 6.85
CA PHE A 84 2.81 -2.13 7.57
C PHE A 84 1.73 -1.50 8.45
N GLN A 85 0.66 -2.22 8.69
CA GLN A 85 -0.43 -1.84 9.59
C GLN A 85 0.07 -1.46 11.00
N ASN A 86 1.04 -2.17 11.53
CA ASN A 86 1.62 -1.97 12.87
C ASN A 86 2.78 -0.96 12.90
N HIS A 87 2.86 -0.01 11.97
CA HIS A 87 3.88 1.04 11.85
C HIS A 87 5.32 0.53 11.77
N SER A 88 5.66 -0.58 12.41
CA SER A 88 6.97 -1.29 12.43
C SER A 88 8.17 -0.35 12.69
N LEU A 89 8.00 0.64 13.58
CA LEU A 89 9.08 1.51 14.02
C LEU A 89 9.93 0.79 15.06
N LEU A 90 11.25 1.03 15.00
CA LEU A 90 12.21 0.56 15.99
C LEU A 90 12.09 1.42 17.25
N PRO A 91 11.62 0.88 18.40
CA PRO A 91 11.25 1.68 19.56
C PRO A 91 12.45 2.33 20.27
N TRP A 92 13.65 1.84 20.04
CA TRP A 92 14.92 2.37 20.59
C TRP A 92 15.59 3.41 19.71
N LEU A 93 15.00 3.74 18.54
CA LEU A 93 15.48 4.77 17.62
C LEU A 93 14.51 5.94 17.61
N THR A 94 15.04 7.15 17.45
CA THR A 94 14.25 8.36 17.24
C THR A 94 13.51 8.32 15.90
N VAL A 95 12.61 9.27 15.67
CA VAL A 95 11.91 9.47 14.39
C VAL A 95 12.94 9.62 13.25
N TYR A 96 13.94 10.46 13.42
CA TYR A 96 15.01 10.65 12.44
C TYR A 96 15.76 9.34 12.16
N GLU A 97 16.22 8.66 13.21
CA GLU A 97 17.01 7.43 13.09
C GLU A 97 16.22 6.28 12.47
N ASN A 98 14.90 6.20 12.68
CA ASN A 98 14.04 5.23 12.02
C ASN A 98 14.05 5.36 10.50
N VAL A 99 14.16 6.58 9.96
CA VAL A 99 14.30 6.82 8.51
C VAL A 99 15.77 6.65 8.09
N GLU A 100 16.71 7.08 8.92
CA GLU A 100 18.14 7.01 8.66
C GLU A 100 18.63 5.58 8.39
N VAL A 101 18.11 4.58 9.13
CA VAL A 101 18.45 3.15 8.89
C VAL A 101 18.24 2.75 7.45
N ALA A 102 17.09 3.09 6.85
CA ALA A 102 16.77 2.76 5.47
C ALA A 102 17.67 3.54 4.48
N VAL A 103 17.84 4.84 4.70
CA VAL A 103 18.67 5.71 3.85
C VAL A 103 20.13 5.27 3.89
N ASN A 104 20.69 5.00 5.06
CA ASN A 104 22.07 4.54 5.22
C ASN A 104 22.30 3.17 4.56
N LYS A 105 21.33 2.26 4.66
CA LYS A 105 21.44 0.94 4.00
C LYS A 105 21.59 1.06 2.48
N LEU A 106 20.83 1.97 1.86
CA LEU A 106 20.78 2.08 0.41
C LEU A 106 21.80 3.08 -0.16
N PHE A 107 21.97 4.22 0.50
CA PHE A 107 22.66 5.37 -0.09
C PHE A 107 24.00 5.72 0.57
N LYS A 108 24.48 4.95 1.57
CA LYS A 108 25.75 5.22 2.26
C LYS A 108 26.94 5.33 1.30
N ARG A 109 26.92 4.60 0.17
CA ARG A 109 28.00 4.59 -0.82
C ARG A 109 27.83 5.64 -1.93
N SER A 110 26.59 6.10 -2.18
CA SER A 110 26.25 6.99 -3.31
C SER A 110 25.97 8.43 -2.88
N MET A 111 25.65 8.66 -1.59
CA MET A 111 25.35 10.00 -1.06
C MET A 111 26.31 10.36 0.09
N GLY A 112 26.75 11.62 0.11
CA GLY A 112 27.52 12.19 1.22
C GLY A 112 26.72 12.25 2.54
N LYS A 113 27.42 12.43 3.67
CA LYS A 113 26.74 12.49 4.99
C LYS A 113 25.72 13.63 5.08
N ARG A 114 26.05 14.81 4.55
CA ARG A 114 25.15 15.98 4.53
C ARG A 114 23.93 15.72 3.63
N GLU A 115 24.16 15.20 2.44
CA GLU A 115 23.10 14.89 1.48
C GLU A 115 22.09 13.86 2.03
N ARG A 116 22.57 12.81 2.73
CA ARG A 116 21.67 11.84 3.39
C ARG A 116 20.85 12.51 4.49
N ARG A 117 21.45 13.39 5.28
CA ARG A 117 20.75 14.14 6.32
C ARG A 117 19.64 14.99 5.71
N ASP A 118 19.97 15.79 4.70
CA ASP A 118 19.00 16.67 4.01
C ASP A 118 17.87 15.83 3.38
N TRP A 119 18.19 14.65 2.84
CA TRP A 119 17.22 13.72 2.29
C TRP A 119 16.28 13.12 3.34
N ILE A 120 16.77 12.74 4.51
CA ILE A 120 15.97 12.24 5.64
C ILE A 120 15.01 13.33 6.12
N GLU A 121 15.54 14.53 6.38
CA GLU A 121 14.77 15.68 6.85
C GLU A 121 13.69 16.08 5.81
N HIS A 122 14.02 16.05 4.53
CA HIS A 122 13.06 16.27 3.43
C HIS A 122 11.90 15.27 3.49
N ASN A 123 12.16 13.96 3.58
CA ASN A 123 11.11 12.95 3.62
C ASN A 123 10.25 13.05 4.89
N LEU A 124 10.82 13.41 6.03
CA LEU A 124 10.07 13.68 7.26
C LEU A 124 9.24 14.95 7.16
N ALA A 125 9.70 15.97 6.45
CA ALA A 125 8.94 17.19 6.18
C ALA A 125 7.74 16.93 5.26
N LEU A 126 7.87 16.06 4.24
CA LEU A 126 6.76 15.66 3.35
C LEU A 126 5.54 15.11 4.11
N VAL A 127 5.77 14.49 5.26
CA VAL A 127 4.71 13.92 6.10
C VAL A 127 4.48 14.76 7.38
N ASN A 128 4.90 16.01 7.40
CA ASN A 128 4.75 16.96 8.52
C ASN A 128 5.37 16.48 9.85
N MET A 129 6.49 15.74 9.79
CA MET A 129 7.21 15.22 10.98
C MET A 129 8.49 15.96 11.33
N GLY A 130 8.81 17.07 10.65
CA GLY A 130 10.02 17.86 10.91
C GLY A 130 10.15 18.42 12.33
N HIS A 131 9.03 18.59 13.04
CA HIS A 131 9.01 19.06 14.44
C HIS A 131 9.32 17.97 15.47
N ALA A 132 9.43 16.70 15.08
CA ALA A 132 9.51 15.56 15.98
C ALA A 132 10.76 14.68 15.77
N LEU A 133 11.78 15.18 15.06
CA LEU A 133 12.97 14.41 14.64
C LEU A 133 13.64 13.62 15.77
N ASN A 134 13.74 14.24 16.95
CA ASN A 134 14.45 13.67 18.09
C ASN A 134 13.54 12.90 19.06
N LYS A 135 12.24 12.78 18.77
CA LYS A 135 11.30 12.01 19.60
C LYS A 135 11.41 10.52 19.31
N TYR A 136 11.17 9.72 20.34
CA TYR A 136 11.06 8.26 20.22
C TYR A 136 9.63 7.85 19.86
N PRO A 137 9.42 6.63 19.32
CA PRO A 137 8.07 6.15 18.98
C PRO A 137 7.07 6.20 20.13
N GLN A 138 7.48 5.98 21.37
CA GLN A 138 6.61 6.07 22.54
C GLN A 138 6.16 7.50 22.90
N GLU A 139 6.82 8.52 22.37
CA GLU A 139 6.54 9.95 22.64
C GLU A 139 5.62 10.58 21.57
N ILE A 140 5.17 9.79 20.58
CA ILE A 140 4.38 10.28 19.45
C ILE A 140 3.09 9.47 19.30
N SER A 141 2.05 10.10 18.72
CA SER A 141 0.75 9.47 18.48
C SER A 141 0.80 8.35 17.42
N GLY A 142 -0.24 7.51 17.35
CA GLY A 142 -0.36 6.47 16.32
C GLY A 142 -0.28 7.03 14.90
N GLY A 143 -0.98 8.16 14.64
CA GLY A 143 -0.91 8.84 13.34
C GLY A 143 0.48 9.36 13.01
N MET A 144 1.21 9.89 13.99
CA MET A 144 2.61 10.31 13.80
C MET A 144 3.52 9.11 13.50
N LYS A 145 3.31 7.96 14.18
CA LYS A 145 4.05 6.72 13.87
C LYS A 145 3.82 6.28 12.43
N GLN A 146 2.58 6.36 11.96
CA GLN A 146 2.23 6.00 10.58
C GLN A 146 2.93 6.93 9.57
N ARG A 147 2.93 8.23 9.83
CA ARG A 147 3.67 9.22 9.02
C ARG A 147 5.17 8.89 8.92
N VAL A 148 5.80 8.54 10.03
CA VAL A 148 7.22 8.12 10.03
C VAL A 148 7.43 6.85 9.22
N GLY A 149 6.53 5.87 9.31
CA GLY A 149 6.55 4.66 8.49
C GLY A 149 6.49 4.95 6.99
N ILE A 150 5.62 5.88 6.60
CA ILE A 150 5.49 6.35 5.20
C ILE A 150 6.76 7.10 4.78
N ALA A 151 7.29 8.04 5.60
CA ALA A 151 8.53 8.74 5.31
C ALA A 151 9.71 7.79 5.10
N ARG A 152 9.84 6.77 5.96
CA ARG A 152 10.86 5.73 5.83
C ARG A 152 10.74 4.96 4.52
N ALA A 153 9.53 4.61 4.12
CA ALA A 153 9.27 3.90 2.87
C ALA A 153 9.61 4.78 1.65
N LEU A 154 9.18 6.03 1.63
CA LEU A 154 9.46 7.00 0.56
C LEU A 154 10.94 7.34 0.43
N ALA A 155 11.65 7.43 1.56
CA ALA A 155 13.08 7.74 1.58
C ALA A 155 13.94 6.69 0.85
N MET A 156 13.41 5.49 0.64
CA MET A 156 14.05 4.44 -0.16
C MET A 156 13.96 4.69 -1.67
N LYS A 157 13.21 5.69 -2.14
CA LYS A 157 12.93 5.96 -3.57
C LYS A 157 12.34 4.74 -4.29
N PRO A 158 11.27 4.14 -3.76
CA PRO A 158 10.72 2.93 -4.34
C PRO A 158 10.05 3.20 -5.69
N LYS A 159 10.03 2.20 -6.57
CA LYS A 159 9.22 2.18 -7.78
C LYS A 159 7.75 1.93 -7.46
N VAL A 160 7.49 1.09 -6.46
CA VAL A 160 6.14 0.75 -5.98
C VAL A 160 6.09 0.90 -4.46
N LEU A 161 5.09 1.65 -3.97
CA LEU A 161 4.78 1.79 -2.56
C LEU A 161 3.60 0.87 -2.21
N LEU A 162 3.83 -0.04 -1.29
CA LEU A 162 2.86 -1.02 -0.81
C LEU A 162 2.35 -0.60 0.57
N LEU A 163 1.03 -0.52 0.74
CA LEU A 163 0.38 0.00 1.94
C LEU A 163 -0.59 -1.06 2.48
N ASP A 164 -0.31 -1.63 3.64
CA ASP A 164 -1.19 -2.63 4.30
C ASP A 164 -2.02 -1.94 5.38
N GLU A 165 -3.28 -1.63 5.07
CA GLU A 165 -4.25 -0.93 5.92
C GLU A 165 -3.67 0.32 6.62
N PRO A 166 -3.08 1.26 5.87
CA PRO A 166 -2.25 2.33 6.44
C PRO A 166 -3.02 3.32 7.31
N PHE A 167 -4.35 3.33 7.22
CA PHE A 167 -5.18 4.33 7.90
C PHE A 167 -6.11 3.72 8.96
N GLY A 168 -6.14 2.39 9.09
CA GLY A 168 -7.13 1.67 9.90
C GLY A 168 -7.11 2.00 11.41
N ALA A 169 -5.95 2.33 11.97
CA ALA A 169 -5.78 2.61 13.40
C ALA A 169 -5.90 4.11 13.76
N LEU A 170 -6.34 4.97 12.81
CA LEU A 170 -6.37 6.42 13.00
C LEU A 170 -7.77 6.94 13.28
N ASP A 171 -7.88 7.99 14.09
CA ASP A 171 -9.11 8.77 14.22
C ASP A 171 -9.48 9.46 12.89
N ALA A 172 -10.74 9.86 12.73
CA ALA A 172 -11.27 10.34 11.46
C ALA A 172 -10.53 11.57 10.89
N LEU A 173 -10.15 12.54 11.73
CA LEU A 173 -9.46 13.76 11.27
C LEU A 173 -8.01 13.47 10.89
N THR A 174 -7.28 12.73 11.71
CA THR A 174 -5.90 12.32 11.42
C THR A 174 -5.84 11.47 10.16
N ARG A 175 -6.82 10.56 9.96
CA ARG A 175 -6.97 9.73 8.77
C ARG A 175 -7.16 10.60 7.53
N ALA A 176 -8.12 11.53 7.55
CA ALA A 176 -8.39 12.41 6.42
C ALA A 176 -7.14 13.20 6.01
N HIS A 177 -6.46 13.83 6.97
CA HIS A 177 -5.23 14.57 6.69
C HIS A 177 -4.12 13.70 6.09
N LEU A 178 -3.92 12.49 6.62
CA LEU A 178 -2.87 11.59 6.11
C LEU A 178 -3.19 11.07 4.71
N GLN A 179 -4.47 10.81 4.41
CA GLN A 179 -4.91 10.43 3.06
C GLN A 179 -4.66 11.55 2.05
N ASP A 180 -4.95 12.79 2.42
CA ASP A 180 -4.70 13.97 1.56
C ASP A 180 -3.19 14.16 1.30
N GLU A 181 -2.35 13.95 2.32
CA GLU A 181 -0.89 13.96 2.18
C GLU A 181 -0.40 12.85 1.24
N VAL A 182 -0.90 11.62 1.40
CA VAL A 182 -0.52 10.48 0.55
C VAL A 182 -0.93 10.74 -0.90
N MET A 183 -2.13 11.28 -1.17
CA MET A 183 -2.57 11.66 -2.52
C MET A 183 -1.66 12.75 -3.13
N LYS A 184 -1.29 13.75 -2.34
CA LYS A 184 -0.36 14.80 -2.78
C LYS A 184 1.01 14.23 -3.11
N ILE A 185 1.56 13.39 -2.23
CA ILE A 185 2.85 12.72 -2.45
C ILE A 185 2.83 11.88 -3.72
N GLN A 186 1.77 11.08 -3.92
CA GLN A 186 1.60 10.26 -5.12
C GLN A 186 1.60 11.11 -6.40
N LYS A 187 0.85 12.23 -6.38
CA LYS A 187 0.80 13.17 -7.50
C LYS A 187 2.17 13.80 -7.78
N ASP A 188 2.87 14.25 -6.73
CA ASP A 188 4.13 14.99 -6.85
C ASP A 188 5.30 14.07 -7.27
N LEU A 189 5.31 12.81 -6.82
CA LEU A 189 6.37 11.85 -7.10
C LEU A 189 6.06 10.90 -8.26
N GLY A 190 4.80 10.77 -8.68
CA GLY A 190 4.37 9.84 -9.73
C GLY A 190 4.57 8.36 -9.37
N ASN A 191 4.64 8.02 -8.08
CA ASN A 191 4.86 6.64 -7.63
C ASN A 191 3.65 5.75 -7.92
N THR A 192 3.91 4.51 -8.34
CA THR A 192 2.88 3.46 -8.37
C THR A 192 2.57 3.03 -6.93
N MET A 193 1.29 2.96 -6.58
CA MET A 193 0.85 2.59 -5.24
C MET A 193 -0.12 1.42 -5.27
N MET A 194 0.06 0.48 -4.34
CA MET A 194 -0.88 -0.60 -4.09
C MET A 194 -1.25 -0.60 -2.60
N MET A 195 -2.52 -0.43 -2.30
CA MET A 195 -3.03 -0.34 -0.94
C MET A 195 -4.02 -1.46 -0.66
N ILE A 196 -3.96 -2.04 0.52
CA ILE A 196 -5.03 -2.83 1.09
C ILE A 196 -5.85 -1.95 2.01
N THR A 197 -7.15 -2.00 1.87
CA THR A 197 -8.09 -1.39 2.79
C THR A 197 -9.36 -2.24 2.92
N HIS A 198 -10.05 -2.10 4.04
CA HIS A 198 -11.41 -2.60 4.25
C HIS A 198 -12.45 -1.47 4.20
N ASP A 199 -12.01 -0.24 4.04
CA ASP A 199 -12.85 0.95 3.97
C ASP A 199 -13.16 1.30 2.51
N VAL A 200 -14.46 1.25 2.16
CA VAL A 200 -14.94 1.51 0.79
C VAL A 200 -14.71 2.96 0.39
N ASP A 201 -14.89 3.89 1.33
CA ASP A 201 -14.70 5.32 1.06
C ASP A 201 -13.23 5.63 0.80
N GLU A 202 -12.30 4.98 1.50
CA GLU A 202 -10.85 5.07 1.20
C GLU A 202 -10.54 4.56 -0.21
N ALA A 203 -11.07 3.39 -0.57
CA ALA A 203 -10.80 2.80 -1.87
C ALA A 203 -11.29 3.70 -3.02
N VAL A 204 -12.52 4.23 -2.94
CA VAL A 204 -13.08 5.11 -3.97
C VAL A 204 -12.37 6.46 -4.02
N LEU A 205 -12.03 7.04 -2.85
CA LEU A 205 -11.38 8.34 -2.79
C LEU A 205 -9.96 8.34 -3.36
N LEU A 206 -9.18 7.29 -3.06
CA LEU A 206 -7.74 7.31 -3.31
C LEU A 206 -7.34 6.67 -4.64
N SER A 207 -8.10 5.68 -5.12
CA SER A 207 -7.62 4.78 -6.17
C SER A 207 -8.07 5.18 -7.57
N ASP A 208 -7.27 4.81 -8.56
CA ASP A 208 -7.62 4.85 -9.98
C ASP A 208 -8.36 3.57 -10.37
N ARG A 209 -8.03 2.43 -9.71
CA ARG A 209 -8.77 1.16 -9.81
C ARG A 209 -8.93 0.51 -8.44
N ILE A 210 -10.07 -0.16 -8.27
CA ILE A 210 -10.36 -0.97 -7.09
C ILE A 210 -10.43 -2.43 -7.51
N VAL A 211 -9.57 -3.25 -6.92
CA VAL A 211 -9.49 -4.69 -7.13
C VAL A 211 -10.25 -5.38 -6.01
N MET A 212 -11.34 -6.04 -6.36
CA MET A 212 -12.21 -6.73 -5.40
C MET A 212 -11.92 -8.22 -5.39
N MET A 213 -11.47 -8.74 -4.26
CA MET A 213 -11.14 -10.15 -4.09
C MET A 213 -12.36 -10.98 -3.66
N THR A 214 -12.44 -12.20 -4.18
CA THR A 214 -13.44 -13.18 -3.73
C THR A 214 -13.13 -13.65 -2.31
N ASN A 215 -14.10 -14.33 -1.67
CA ASN A 215 -13.86 -14.95 -0.36
C ASN A 215 -12.92 -16.16 -0.48
N GLY A 216 -12.22 -16.47 0.63
CA GLY A 216 -11.50 -17.74 0.75
C GLY A 216 -12.42 -18.94 1.02
N PRO A 217 -11.90 -20.16 0.96
CA PRO A 217 -10.57 -20.53 0.50
C PRO A 217 -10.38 -20.37 -1.02
N SER A 218 -9.11 -20.40 -1.47
CA SER A 218 -8.77 -20.26 -2.90
C SER A 218 -9.29 -18.95 -3.53
N ALA A 219 -9.09 -17.84 -2.84
CA ALA A 219 -9.53 -16.53 -3.31
C ALA A 219 -8.79 -16.09 -4.58
N THR A 220 -9.50 -15.37 -5.42
CA THR A 220 -8.99 -14.76 -6.66
C THR A 220 -9.52 -13.34 -6.80
N ILE A 221 -9.16 -12.64 -7.88
CA ILE A 221 -9.80 -11.37 -8.23
C ILE A 221 -11.19 -11.67 -8.79
N GLY A 222 -12.20 -11.12 -8.14
CA GLY A 222 -13.59 -11.27 -8.56
C GLY A 222 -14.00 -10.21 -9.56
N GLU A 223 -13.59 -8.96 -9.33
CA GLU A 223 -13.91 -7.82 -10.18
C GLU A 223 -12.86 -6.73 -10.06
N ILE A 224 -12.66 -5.95 -11.10
CA ILE A 224 -11.83 -4.74 -11.12
C ILE A 224 -12.70 -3.57 -11.55
N LEU A 225 -12.78 -2.54 -10.74
CA LEU A 225 -13.57 -1.35 -10.97
C LEU A 225 -12.66 -0.16 -11.27
N ASP A 226 -12.76 0.41 -12.47
CA ASP A 226 -12.06 1.64 -12.84
C ASP A 226 -12.77 2.85 -12.23
N VAL A 227 -12.03 3.69 -11.49
CA VAL A 227 -12.56 4.90 -10.85
C VAL A 227 -12.14 6.12 -11.65
N LYS A 228 -13.03 6.66 -12.46
CA LYS A 228 -12.76 7.77 -13.39
C LYS A 228 -13.02 9.17 -12.78
N LEU A 229 -13.16 9.25 -11.46
CA LEU A 229 -13.32 10.52 -10.76
C LEU A 229 -12.11 11.43 -10.99
N PRO A 230 -12.32 12.71 -11.37
CA PRO A 230 -11.22 13.64 -11.61
C PRO A 230 -10.39 13.88 -10.34
N ARG A 231 -9.11 14.21 -10.52
CA ARG A 231 -8.21 14.64 -9.43
C ARG A 231 -7.94 16.15 -9.52
N PRO A 232 -7.78 16.88 -8.40
CA PRO A 232 -7.81 16.40 -7.02
C PRO A 232 -9.24 16.07 -6.56
N ARG A 233 -9.38 15.04 -5.72
CA ARG A 233 -10.67 14.63 -5.15
C ARG A 233 -10.89 15.33 -3.81
N ASP A 234 -11.86 16.22 -3.78
CA ASP A 234 -12.28 16.93 -2.57
C ASP A 234 -13.38 16.15 -1.86
N ARG A 235 -13.15 15.77 -0.59
CA ARG A 235 -14.06 14.94 0.20
C ARG A 235 -15.44 15.58 0.37
N ILE A 236 -15.47 16.92 0.57
CA ILE A 236 -16.73 17.65 0.82
C ILE A 236 -17.52 17.71 -0.48
N ALA A 237 -16.87 18.05 -1.59
CA ALA A 237 -17.50 18.10 -2.90
C ALA A 237 -18.01 16.71 -3.35
N LEU A 238 -17.29 15.64 -3.03
CA LEU A 238 -17.67 14.26 -3.40
C LEU A 238 -18.78 13.67 -2.53
N ALA A 239 -19.10 14.24 -1.36
CA ALA A 239 -20.12 13.68 -0.47
C ALA A 239 -21.49 13.52 -1.14
N ASP A 240 -21.87 14.48 -1.96
CA ASP A 240 -23.14 14.49 -2.69
C ASP A 240 -22.97 14.14 -4.19
N ASP A 241 -21.76 13.76 -4.63
CA ASP A 241 -21.48 13.45 -6.02
C ASP A 241 -22.12 12.12 -6.43
N PRO A 242 -22.98 12.08 -7.48
CA PRO A 242 -23.65 10.86 -7.91
C PRO A 242 -22.70 9.79 -8.42
N GLU A 243 -21.59 10.17 -9.07
CA GLU A 243 -20.62 9.24 -9.61
C GLU A 243 -19.79 8.61 -8.50
N TYR A 244 -19.37 9.40 -7.49
CA TYR A 244 -18.74 8.88 -6.28
C TYR A 244 -19.63 7.86 -5.58
N ASN A 245 -20.92 8.20 -5.40
CA ASN A 245 -21.89 7.31 -4.77
C ASN A 245 -22.18 6.06 -5.62
N HIS A 246 -22.07 6.14 -6.94
CA HIS A 246 -22.17 4.98 -7.83
C HIS A 246 -21.02 3.99 -7.59
N TYR A 247 -19.76 4.44 -7.59
CA TYR A 247 -18.60 3.59 -7.30
C TYR A 247 -18.69 2.96 -5.91
N ARG A 248 -19.03 3.77 -4.92
CA ARG A 248 -19.23 3.30 -3.54
C ARG A 248 -20.26 2.18 -3.45
N ARG A 249 -21.40 2.34 -4.13
CA ARG A 249 -22.46 1.32 -4.20
C ARG A 249 -22.00 0.06 -4.88
N ALA A 250 -21.27 0.15 -5.99
CA ALA A 250 -20.75 -1.00 -6.73
C ALA A 250 -19.84 -1.86 -5.83
N VAL A 251 -18.91 -1.24 -5.10
CA VAL A 251 -18.02 -1.95 -4.17
C VAL A 251 -18.81 -2.59 -3.03
N LEU A 252 -19.76 -1.87 -2.42
CA LEU A 252 -20.60 -2.40 -1.34
C LEU A 252 -21.46 -3.57 -1.81
N SER A 253 -22.04 -3.49 -3.02
CA SER A 253 -22.85 -4.59 -3.59
C SER A 253 -22.01 -5.84 -3.78
N PHE A 254 -20.81 -5.73 -4.35
CA PHE A 254 -19.89 -6.86 -4.53
C PHE A 254 -19.56 -7.52 -3.18
N LEU A 255 -19.19 -6.73 -2.17
CA LEU A 255 -18.85 -7.25 -0.85
C LEU A 255 -20.06 -7.91 -0.17
N HIS A 256 -21.27 -7.35 -0.32
CA HIS A 256 -22.49 -7.88 0.30
C HIS A 256 -22.96 -9.18 -0.36
N GLU A 257 -22.96 -9.27 -1.69
CA GLU A 257 -23.31 -10.48 -2.42
C GLU A 257 -22.42 -11.66 -2.06
N ARG A 258 -21.12 -11.42 -1.91
CA ARG A 258 -20.15 -12.45 -1.51
C ARG A 258 -20.29 -12.86 -0.04
N HIS A 259 -20.82 -11.99 0.83
CA HIS A 259 -21.08 -12.34 2.24
C HIS A 259 -22.24 -13.35 2.36
N ARG A 260 -23.21 -13.35 1.46
CA ARG A 260 -24.39 -14.24 1.49
C ARG A 260 -24.11 -15.67 1.00
N LEU A 261 -22.95 -15.91 0.42
CA LEU A 261 -22.57 -17.23 -0.15
C LEU A 261 -21.82 -18.13 0.86
N HIS A 262 -21.76 -17.73 2.11
CA HIS A 262 -21.24 -18.45 3.27
C HIS A 262 -22.26 -18.40 4.43
#